data_5548b6a5d960ec4d76e628a7f0847090
#
_entry.id   5548b6a5d960ec4d76e628a7f0847090
#
_cell.length_a   1.000
_cell.length_b   1.000
_cell.length_c   1.000
_cell.angle_alpha   90.00
_cell.angle_beta   90.00
_cell.angle_gamma   90.00
#
_symmetry.space_group_name_H-M   'P 1'
#
loop_
_entity.id
_entity.type
_entity.pdbx_description
1 polymer ?
#
loop_
_entity_poly.entity_id
_entity_poly.type
_entity_poly.pdbx_seq_one_letter_code
_entity_poly.pdbx_strand_id
1 'polypeptide(L)'
;MVVPPSVAPVGNVGNFELGGQAAGLPSGTMQYAGMTWVKKQYKWNPGDPPEAVAGLINEAHASGMKILLSIPGQLAPSSIDFEAYTTFLGGVAALGPDAIEVWNEMNIDREWPAGQIDPTSYVNNMLRPAYQKIKAANPNVMVITGAPAPTGYFGGCGGGGCDDAPYVAGMMAAGAGSASDCIGVHYNEGIMPPSATSGDPRGAGGHYTRYFQGMINAYTGAGAGALCFTELGYLSGEEWGTLPAGFLWRAPYNLTVAEQAQYLAEAVRVGVQSGRVRLIIVFNVDFKTFGDDPQAGYAMIRPNGSCPACETLRQVMGQ
;
A
#
# COMPACT_ATOMS: atom_id res chain seq x y z
N MET A 1 19.97 1.89 -24.26
CA MET A 1 19.72 1.37 -22.89
C MET A 1 20.32 2.38 -21.93
N VAL A 2 19.47 3.06 -21.16
CA VAL A 2 19.93 3.91 -20.06
C VAL A 2 20.31 2.97 -18.92
N VAL A 3 21.59 2.94 -18.56
CA VAL A 3 22.07 2.18 -17.40
C VAL A 3 21.49 2.89 -16.17
N PRO A 4 20.65 2.23 -15.34
CA PRO A 4 20.15 2.85 -14.12
C PRO A 4 21.35 3.21 -13.22
N PRO A 5 21.27 4.34 -12.50
CA PRO A 5 22.31 4.72 -11.56
C PRO A 5 22.49 3.63 -10.50
N SER A 6 23.74 3.35 -10.14
CA SER A 6 24.05 2.36 -9.11
C SER A 6 23.48 2.84 -7.76
N VAL A 7 22.72 1.99 -7.09
CA VAL A 7 22.17 2.25 -5.76
C VAL A 7 22.97 1.46 -4.73
N ALA A 8 23.47 2.14 -3.70
CA ALA A 8 24.19 1.43 -2.63
C ALA A 8 23.24 0.51 -1.84
N PRO A 9 23.65 -0.73 -1.52
CA PRO A 9 22.84 -1.64 -0.72
C PRO A 9 22.51 -1.05 0.64
N VAL A 10 21.32 -1.31 1.15
CA VAL A 10 21.01 -1.12 2.57
C VAL A 10 21.76 -2.23 3.30
N GLY A 11 22.47 -1.90 4.33
CA GLY A 11 23.15 -2.91 5.18
C GLY A 11 22.15 -3.91 5.77
N ASN A 12 22.21 -4.17 7.06
CA ASN A 12 21.25 -5.07 7.70
C ASN A 12 19.81 -4.51 7.62
N VAL A 13 18.95 -5.17 6.87
CA VAL A 13 17.53 -4.79 6.71
C VAL A 13 16.67 -5.13 7.95
N GLY A 14 17.20 -5.83 8.93
CA GLY A 14 16.46 -6.26 10.12
C GLY A 14 15.21 -7.07 9.76
N ASN A 15 14.05 -6.64 10.28
CA ASN A 15 12.75 -7.26 10.01
C ASN A 15 11.99 -6.62 8.82
N PHE A 16 12.68 -5.79 8.02
CA PHE A 16 12.06 -5.17 6.84
C PHE A 16 11.87 -6.20 5.72
N GLU A 17 10.72 -6.14 5.07
CA GLU A 17 10.37 -7.00 3.94
C GLU A 17 9.88 -6.17 2.76
N LEU A 18 10.08 -6.70 1.54
CA LEU A 18 9.70 -6.06 0.28
C LEU A 18 8.76 -6.96 -0.51
N GLY A 19 7.78 -6.35 -1.14
CA GLY A 19 6.84 -7.03 -2.03
C GLY A 19 6.30 -6.12 -3.12
N GLY A 20 5.37 -6.64 -3.90
CA GLY A 20 4.69 -5.90 -4.94
C GLY A 20 3.25 -6.34 -5.14
N GLN A 21 2.38 -5.41 -5.50
CA GLN A 21 1.02 -5.71 -5.94
C GLN A 21 1.05 -6.10 -7.41
N ALA A 22 0.55 -7.28 -7.74
CA ALA A 22 0.60 -7.82 -9.08
C ALA A 22 -0.77 -8.27 -9.58
N ALA A 23 -1.08 -7.99 -10.85
CA ALA A 23 -2.27 -8.52 -11.52
C ALA A 23 -2.09 -10.01 -11.79
N GLY A 24 -1.01 -10.38 -12.46
CA GLY A 24 -0.52 -11.76 -12.54
C GLY A 24 0.33 -12.15 -11.32
N LEU A 25 1.18 -13.14 -11.49
CA LEU A 25 2.20 -13.49 -10.50
C LEU A 25 3.55 -13.72 -11.20
N PRO A 26 4.24 -12.66 -11.62
CA PRO A 26 5.57 -12.77 -12.22
C PRO A 26 6.63 -13.03 -11.13
N SER A 27 6.49 -14.15 -10.41
CA SER A 27 7.27 -14.46 -9.19
C SER A 27 8.78 -14.44 -9.45
N GLY A 28 9.25 -14.96 -10.57
CA GLY A 28 10.68 -14.92 -10.93
C GLY A 28 11.22 -13.49 -11.05
N THR A 29 10.46 -12.57 -11.65
CA THR A 29 10.84 -11.15 -11.77
C THR A 29 10.78 -10.47 -10.41
N MET A 30 9.79 -10.78 -9.59
CA MET A 30 9.65 -10.22 -8.24
C MET A 30 10.78 -10.70 -7.33
N GLN A 31 11.09 -12.00 -7.33
CA GLN A 31 12.21 -12.57 -6.56
C GLN A 31 13.56 -12.01 -7.03
N TYR A 32 13.75 -11.83 -8.33
CA TYR A 32 14.94 -11.16 -8.86
C TYR A 32 15.11 -9.74 -8.30
N ALA A 33 14.01 -9.00 -8.11
CA ALA A 33 14.01 -7.67 -7.49
C ALA A 33 14.18 -7.70 -5.95
N GLY A 34 14.37 -8.85 -5.34
CA GLY A 34 14.49 -9.01 -3.88
C GLY A 34 13.15 -9.01 -3.15
N MET A 35 12.04 -9.19 -3.85
CA MET A 35 10.71 -9.26 -3.25
C MET A 35 10.41 -10.67 -2.72
N THR A 36 9.85 -10.73 -1.52
CA THR A 36 9.38 -11.96 -0.88
C THR A 36 7.88 -12.01 -0.69
N TRP A 37 7.18 -10.91 -0.96
CA TRP A 37 5.74 -10.77 -0.82
C TRP A 37 5.06 -10.43 -2.14
N VAL A 38 3.85 -11.00 -2.35
CA VAL A 38 2.89 -10.52 -3.34
C VAL A 38 1.65 -10.01 -2.62
N LYS A 39 1.16 -8.81 -3.01
CA LYS A 39 -0.17 -8.33 -2.60
C LYS A 39 -1.19 -8.69 -3.68
N LYS A 40 -2.31 -9.26 -3.24
CA LYS A 40 -3.52 -9.45 -4.03
C LYS A 40 -4.68 -8.75 -3.36
N GLN A 41 -5.56 -8.15 -4.15
CA GLN A 41 -6.80 -7.54 -3.67
C GLN A 41 -7.99 -8.42 -4.00
N TYR A 42 -8.85 -8.67 -3.03
CA TYR A 42 -10.13 -9.35 -3.20
C TYR A 42 -11.26 -8.46 -2.70
N LYS A 43 -12.16 -8.05 -3.59
CA LYS A 43 -13.32 -7.23 -3.23
C LYS A 43 -14.41 -8.12 -2.67
N TRP A 44 -14.57 -8.07 -1.36
CA TRP A 44 -15.55 -8.85 -0.64
C TRP A 44 -17.00 -8.38 -0.89
N ASN A 45 -17.91 -9.35 -0.99
CA ASN A 45 -19.36 -9.15 -0.95
C ASN A 45 -19.96 -9.96 0.20
N PRO A 46 -21.04 -9.47 0.82
CA PRO A 46 -21.80 -10.27 1.79
C PRO A 46 -22.22 -11.61 1.19
N GLY A 47 -21.88 -12.69 1.89
CA GLY A 47 -22.16 -14.07 1.45
C GLY A 47 -21.05 -14.75 0.68
N ASP A 48 -19.94 -14.06 0.36
CA ASP A 48 -18.75 -14.71 -0.22
C ASP A 48 -18.19 -15.76 0.75
N PRO A 49 -17.88 -16.98 0.27
CA PRO A 49 -17.23 -17.99 1.09
C PRO A 49 -15.72 -17.65 1.23
N PRO A 50 -15.08 -17.92 2.38
CA PRO A 50 -13.64 -17.68 2.56
C PRO A 50 -12.77 -18.37 1.52
N GLU A 51 -13.20 -19.52 1.01
CA GLU A 51 -12.51 -20.33 -0.01
C GLU A 51 -12.36 -19.60 -1.35
N ALA A 52 -13.10 -18.52 -1.59
CA ALA A 52 -12.97 -17.70 -2.79
C ALA A 52 -11.53 -17.16 -2.99
N VAL A 53 -10.75 -17.01 -1.91
CA VAL A 53 -9.35 -16.56 -1.97
C VAL A 53 -8.32 -17.69 -1.88
N ALA A 54 -8.74 -18.95 -1.70
CA ALA A 54 -7.83 -20.09 -1.51
C ALA A 54 -6.86 -20.26 -2.70
N GLY A 55 -7.34 -20.02 -3.93
CA GLY A 55 -6.52 -20.08 -5.14
C GLY A 55 -5.36 -19.08 -5.12
N LEU A 56 -5.59 -17.86 -4.65
CA LEU A 56 -4.58 -16.80 -4.55
C LEU A 56 -3.48 -17.19 -3.54
N ILE A 57 -3.89 -17.74 -2.40
CA ILE A 57 -2.96 -18.17 -1.34
C ILE A 57 -2.08 -19.32 -1.86
N ASN A 58 -2.71 -20.35 -2.44
CA ASN A 58 -2.00 -21.52 -2.95
C ASN A 58 -1.03 -21.16 -4.08
N GLU A 59 -1.41 -20.28 -5.00
CA GLU A 59 -0.55 -19.83 -6.10
C GLU A 59 0.68 -19.09 -5.58
N ALA A 60 0.51 -18.18 -4.62
CA ALA A 60 1.61 -17.44 -4.01
C ALA A 60 2.59 -18.40 -3.31
N HIS A 61 2.09 -19.27 -2.46
CA HIS A 61 2.92 -20.22 -1.71
C HIS A 61 3.62 -21.23 -2.63
N ALA A 62 2.94 -21.75 -3.65
CA ALA A 62 3.55 -22.64 -4.66
C ALA A 62 4.69 -21.96 -5.43
N SER A 63 4.65 -20.63 -5.53
CA SER A 63 5.69 -19.80 -6.15
C SER A 63 6.79 -19.37 -5.18
N GLY A 64 6.76 -19.81 -3.91
CA GLY A 64 7.71 -19.42 -2.87
C GLY A 64 7.56 -17.97 -2.38
N MET A 65 6.37 -17.35 -2.60
CA MET A 65 6.06 -15.99 -2.17
C MET A 65 5.13 -16.02 -0.95
N LYS A 66 5.34 -15.10 -0.02
CA LYS A 66 4.33 -14.77 0.99
C LYS A 66 3.21 -13.95 0.34
N ILE A 67 2.00 -14.07 0.88
CA ILE A 67 0.84 -13.32 0.37
C ILE A 67 0.26 -12.35 1.40
N LEU A 68 0.09 -11.09 0.97
CA LEU A 68 -0.76 -10.11 1.61
C LEU A 68 -2.10 -10.06 0.85
N LEU A 69 -3.19 -10.42 1.53
CA LEU A 69 -4.53 -10.23 1.01
C LEU A 69 -5.10 -8.89 1.51
N SER A 70 -5.31 -7.96 0.59
CA SER A 70 -6.08 -6.73 0.84
C SER A 70 -7.55 -7.04 0.54
N ILE A 71 -8.42 -6.87 1.52
CA ILE A 71 -9.84 -7.25 1.42
C ILE A 71 -10.75 -6.04 1.65
N PRO A 72 -10.93 -5.17 0.62
CA PRO A 72 -11.94 -4.11 0.65
C PRO A 72 -13.34 -4.66 0.38
N GLY A 73 -14.35 -3.84 0.63
CA GLY A 73 -15.69 -4.05 0.11
C GLY A 73 -15.89 -3.52 -1.31
N GLN A 74 -17.14 -3.41 -1.72
CA GLN A 74 -17.50 -2.74 -2.98
C GLN A 74 -17.37 -1.22 -2.86
N LEU A 75 -17.13 -0.55 -4.00
CA LEU A 75 -17.01 0.90 -4.04
C LEU A 75 -18.33 1.59 -3.70
N ALA A 76 -18.24 2.75 -3.04
CA ALA A 76 -19.35 3.59 -2.62
C ALA A 76 -20.44 2.79 -1.87
N PRO A 77 -20.10 2.03 -0.81
CA PRO A 77 -21.04 1.20 -0.11
C PRO A 77 -22.07 2.08 0.63
N SER A 78 -23.34 1.68 0.62
CA SER A 78 -24.38 2.35 1.42
C SER A 78 -24.35 1.93 2.89
N SER A 79 -23.86 0.72 3.17
CA SER A 79 -23.67 0.15 4.50
C SER A 79 -22.63 -0.96 4.47
N ILE A 80 -22.10 -1.32 5.63
CA ILE A 80 -21.16 -2.44 5.80
C ILE A 80 -21.74 -3.39 6.85
N ASP A 81 -21.86 -4.68 6.51
CA ASP A 81 -22.14 -5.73 7.50
C ASP A 81 -20.81 -6.13 8.17
N PHE A 82 -20.51 -5.47 9.28
CA PHE A 82 -19.27 -5.69 10.01
C PHE A 82 -19.13 -7.13 10.55
N GLU A 83 -20.25 -7.75 10.98
CA GLU A 83 -20.21 -9.11 11.51
C GLU A 83 -19.94 -10.13 10.41
N ALA A 84 -20.62 -10.02 9.27
CA ALA A 84 -20.37 -10.88 8.12
C ALA A 84 -18.94 -10.70 7.59
N TYR A 85 -18.47 -9.44 7.46
CA TYR A 85 -17.12 -9.14 6.99
C TYR A 85 -16.04 -9.73 7.91
N THR A 86 -16.13 -9.49 9.21
CA THR A 86 -15.11 -9.98 10.16
C THR A 86 -15.15 -11.51 10.32
N THR A 87 -16.32 -12.13 10.14
CA THR A 87 -16.46 -13.59 10.09
C THR A 87 -15.79 -14.16 8.85
N PHE A 88 -15.98 -13.52 7.70
CA PHE A 88 -15.26 -13.88 6.47
C PHE A 88 -13.74 -13.83 6.68
N LEU A 89 -13.20 -12.75 7.29
CA LEU A 89 -11.75 -12.63 7.55
C LEU A 89 -11.22 -13.72 8.48
N GLY A 90 -11.99 -14.14 9.47
CA GLY A 90 -11.64 -15.30 10.32
C GLY A 90 -11.52 -16.59 9.50
N GLY A 91 -12.47 -16.82 8.59
CA GLY A 91 -12.42 -17.96 7.66
C GLY A 91 -11.23 -17.90 6.70
N VAL A 92 -10.93 -16.71 6.14
CA VAL A 92 -9.73 -16.48 5.30
C VAL A 92 -8.45 -16.78 6.09
N ALA A 93 -8.35 -16.35 7.35
CA ALA A 93 -7.18 -16.61 8.18
C ALA A 93 -6.92 -18.10 8.41
N ALA A 94 -7.98 -18.92 8.48
CA ALA A 94 -7.86 -20.37 8.58
C ALA A 94 -7.25 -21.01 7.32
N LEU A 95 -7.34 -20.36 6.16
CA LEU A 95 -6.69 -20.79 4.91
C LEU A 95 -5.19 -20.53 4.87
N GLY A 96 -4.65 -19.74 5.82
CA GLY A 96 -3.23 -19.54 6.04
C GLY A 96 -2.54 -18.50 5.13
N PRO A 97 -3.14 -17.35 4.78
CA PRO A 97 -2.37 -16.27 4.19
C PRO A 97 -1.33 -15.75 5.20
N ASP A 98 -0.28 -15.08 4.72
CA ASP A 98 0.76 -14.55 5.61
C ASP A 98 0.35 -13.21 6.25
N ALA A 99 -0.46 -12.42 5.54
CA ALA A 99 -1.05 -11.18 6.06
C ALA A 99 -2.44 -10.91 5.48
N ILE A 100 -3.24 -10.19 6.27
CA ILE A 100 -4.53 -9.64 5.86
C ILE A 100 -4.53 -8.14 6.15
N GLU A 101 -4.79 -7.33 5.11
CA GLU A 101 -5.13 -5.92 5.24
C GLU A 101 -6.64 -5.77 5.41
N VAL A 102 -7.04 -5.20 6.55
CA VAL A 102 -8.45 -5.10 6.96
C VAL A 102 -9.08 -3.85 6.37
N TRP A 103 -9.74 -3.98 5.22
CA TRP A 103 -10.31 -2.92 4.41
C TRP A 103 -9.26 -2.11 3.63
N ASN A 104 -9.74 -1.06 2.90
CA ASN A 104 -8.96 -0.14 2.07
C ASN A 104 -9.56 1.26 2.17
N GLU A 105 -8.76 2.28 2.26
CA GLU A 105 -9.07 3.72 2.16
C GLU A 105 -10.36 4.17 2.87
N MET A 106 -10.58 3.69 4.09
CA MET A 106 -11.78 3.89 4.87
C MET A 106 -12.01 5.34 5.33
N ASN A 107 -11.11 6.25 5.00
CA ASN A 107 -11.21 7.67 5.29
C ASN A 107 -11.90 8.49 4.19
N ILE A 108 -12.34 7.85 3.09
CA ILE A 108 -13.03 8.48 1.96
C ILE A 108 -14.35 7.75 1.63
N ASP A 109 -15.31 8.49 1.11
CA ASP A 109 -16.65 7.98 0.80
C ASP A 109 -16.73 7.07 -0.44
N ARG A 110 -15.64 6.99 -1.20
CA ARG A 110 -15.48 5.99 -2.25
C ARG A 110 -15.38 4.56 -1.69
N GLU A 111 -14.78 4.40 -0.52
CA GLU A 111 -14.47 3.10 0.08
C GLU A 111 -15.26 2.84 1.37
N TRP A 112 -15.91 3.87 1.92
CA TRP A 112 -16.68 3.81 3.16
C TRP A 112 -18.05 4.47 2.99
N PRO A 113 -19.10 4.08 3.74
CA PRO A 113 -20.41 4.71 3.64
C PRO A 113 -20.34 6.21 3.87
N ALA A 114 -20.85 6.99 2.91
CA ALA A 114 -20.87 8.45 2.95
C ALA A 114 -21.52 8.96 4.25
N GLY A 115 -20.88 9.93 4.89
CA GLY A 115 -21.36 10.51 6.16
C GLY A 115 -21.15 9.63 7.40
N GLN A 116 -20.51 8.45 7.25
CA GLN A 116 -20.22 7.51 8.34
C GLN A 116 -18.72 7.30 8.56
N ILE A 117 -17.87 8.14 7.94
CA ILE A 117 -16.41 8.06 8.07
C ILE A 117 -16.03 8.48 9.50
N ASP A 118 -15.59 7.51 10.29
CA ASP A 118 -15.17 7.70 11.68
C ASP A 118 -14.11 6.67 12.07
N PRO A 119 -12.88 7.10 12.44
CA PRO A 119 -11.81 6.21 12.82
C PRO A 119 -12.15 5.34 14.06
N THR A 120 -12.94 5.86 14.98
CA THR A 120 -13.36 5.10 16.18
C THR A 120 -14.31 3.98 15.80
N SER A 121 -15.26 4.25 14.90
CA SER A 121 -16.17 3.25 14.35
C SER A 121 -15.41 2.15 13.60
N TYR A 122 -14.46 2.53 12.73
CA TYR A 122 -13.61 1.57 12.03
C TYR A 122 -12.89 0.63 13.01
N VAL A 123 -12.25 1.19 14.04
CA VAL A 123 -11.50 0.36 15.00
C VAL A 123 -12.41 -0.54 15.82
N ASN A 124 -13.52 -0.02 16.34
CA ASN A 124 -14.36 -0.77 17.27
C ASN A 124 -15.28 -1.78 16.58
N ASN A 125 -15.81 -1.45 15.39
CA ASN A 125 -16.78 -2.28 14.71
C ASN A 125 -16.15 -3.22 13.66
N MET A 126 -14.98 -2.89 13.14
CA MET A 126 -14.32 -3.69 12.11
C MET A 126 -12.95 -4.24 12.53
N LEU A 127 -11.97 -3.37 12.82
CA LEU A 127 -10.57 -3.79 13.00
C LEU A 127 -10.40 -4.73 14.21
N ARG A 128 -10.92 -4.33 15.38
CA ARG A 128 -10.78 -5.12 16.61
C ARG A 128 -11.50 -6.48 16.52
N PRO A 129 -12.77 -6.57 16.05
CA PRO A 129 -13.41 -7.87 15.82
C PRO A 129 -12.68 -8.72 14.77
N ALA A 130 -12.19 -8.11 13.68
CA ALA A 130 -11.40 -8.79 12.67
C ALA A 130 -10.10 -9.38 13.28
N TYR A 131 -9.34 -8.57 14.03
CA TYR A 131 -8.12 -9.01 14.70
C TYR A 131 -8.39 -10.22 15.61
N GLN A 132 -9.44 -10.16 16.43
CA GLN A 132 -9.81 -11.26 17.32
C GLN A 132 -10.13 -12.55 16.55
N LYS A 133 -10.95 -12.47 15.49
CA LYS A 133 -11.34 -13.64 14.68
C LYS A 133 -10.15 -14.18 13.88
N ILE A 134 -9.33 -13.32 13.29
CA ILE A 134 -8.12 -13.71 12.56
C ILE A 134 -7.15 -14.43 13.50
N LYS A 135 -6.81 -13.82 14.65
CA LYS A 135 -5.84 -14.42 15.59
C LYS A 135 -6.36 -15.70 16.27
N ALA A 136 -7.67 -15.82 16.45
CA ALA A 136 -8.30 -17.04 16.94
C ALA A 136 -8.21 -18.19 15.91
N ALA A 137 -8.37 -17.88 14.61
CA ALA A 137 -8.27 -18.86 13.53
C ALA A 137 -6.82 -19.22 13.21
N ASN A 138 -5.93 -18.23 13.13
CA ASN A 138 -4.51 -18.42 12.87
C ASN A 138 -3.67 -17.27 13.49
N PRO A 139 -2.99 -17.49 14.62
CA PRO A 139 -2.23 -16.47 15.29
C PRO A 139 -1.00 -15.97 14.50
N ASN A 140 -0.55 -16.70 13.48
CA ASN A 140 0.61 -16.35 12.68
C ASN A 140 0.29 -15.34 11.57
N VAL A 141 -0.98 -15.15 11.19
CA VAL A 141 -1.37 -14.18 10.18
C VAL A 141 -1.13 -12.77 10.70
N MET A 142 -0.33 -12.00 9.96
CA MET A 142 -0.12 -10.59 10.26
C MET A 142 -1.38 -9.78 9.92
N VAL A 143 -1.88 -9.01 10.87
CA VAL A 143 -3.03 -8.13 10.69
C VAL A 143 -2.54 -6.71 10.45
N ILE A 144 -2.82 -6.19 9.26
CA ILE A 144 -2.51 -4.81 8.88
C ILE A 144 -3.83 -4.03 8.87
N THR A 145 -3.83 -2.83 9.42
CA THR A 145 -5.01 -1.95 9.27
C THR A 145 -5.24 -1.64 7.80
N GLY A 146 -6.46 -1.37 7.39
CA GLY A 146 -6.67 -0.68 6.12
C GLY A 146 -5.81 0.58 6.07
N ALA A 147 -5.18 0.84 4.94
CA ALA A 147 -4.42 2.06 4.73
C ALA A 147 -5.36 3.20 4.34
N PRO A 148 -5.34 4.35 5.02
CA PRO A 148 -6.09 5.53 4.56
C PRO A 148 -5.57 6.04 3.22
N ALA A 149 -6.48 6.56 2.37
CA ALA A 149 -6.10 7.34 1.20
C ALA A 149 -5.30 8.58 1.66
N PRO A 150 -4.12 8.85 1.07
CA PRO A 150 -3.35 10.05 1.40
C PRO A 150 -4.12 11.29 0.90
N THR A 151 -4.62 12.09 1.83
CA THR A 151 -5.45 13.25 1.55
C THR A 151 -4.89 14.48 2.25
N GLY A 152 -5.45 15.64 2.01
CA GLY A 152 -4.98 16.89 2.61
C GLY A 152 -5.89 18.05 2.26
N TYR A 153 -7.11 17.74 1.81
CA TYR A 153 -8.07 18.70 1.29
C TYR A 153 -9.40 18.76 2.05
N PHE A 154 -9.61 17.88 3.03
CA PHE A 154 -10.81 17.90 3.88
C PHE A 154 -10.70 18.90 5.03
N GLY A 155 -9.47 19.30 5.40
CA GLY A 155 -9.21 20.19 6.54
C GLY A 155 -9.41 19.51 7.90
N GLY A 156 -9.12 18.23 7.98
CA GLY A 156 -9.34 17.36 9.14
C GLY A 156 -10.35 16.27 8.86
N CYS A 157 -11.21 15.91 9.81
CA CYS A 157 -12.33 15.00 9.62
C CYS A 157 -13.64 15.79 9.53
N GLY A 158 -14.40 15.59 8.45
CA GLY A 158 -15.67 16.28 8.16
C GLY A 158 -16.58 15.48 7.25
N GLY A 159 -17.68 16.11 6.78
CA GLY A 159 -18.80 15.41 6.15
C GLY A 159 -18.52 14.63 4.85
N GLY A 160 -17.43 14.89 4.12
CA GLY A 160 -17.10 14.20 2.87
C GLY A 160 -15.93 13.22 3.00
N GLY A 161 -15.21 13.25 4.12
CA GLY A 161 -14.02 12.44 4.32
C GLY A 161 -13.19 12.90 5.50
N CYS A 162 -12.03 12.30 5.67
CA CYS A 162 -11.10 12.65 6.73
C CYS A 162 -9.68 12.66 6.15
N ASP A 163 -8.91 13.69 6.47
CA ASP A 163 -7.48 13.68 6.15
C ASP A 163 -6.81 12.52 6.86
N ASP A 164 -5.88 11.88 6.19
CA ASP A 164 -5.31 10.60 6.62
C ASP A 164 -4.58 10.67 7.97
N ALA A 165 -3.75 11.69 8.25
CA ALA A 165 -3.06 11.80 9.54
C ALA A 165 -4.02 12.02 10.73
N PRO A 166 -5.05 12.89 10.67
CA PRO A 166 -6.12 12.94 11.67
C PRO A 166 -6.88 11.63 11.83
N TYR A 167 -7.14 10.91 10.71
CA TYR A 167 -7.79 9.62 10.76
C TYR A 167 -6.94 8.59 11.52
N VAL A 168 -5.64 8.50 11.21
CA VAL A 168 -4.71 7.62 11.93
C VAL A 168 -4.62 7.99 13.39
N ALA A 169 -4.55 9.27 13.74
CA ALA A 169 -4.55 9.71 15.14
C ALA A 169 -5.81 9.25 15.88
N GLY A 170 -6.98 9.35 15.24
CA GLY A 170 -8.24 8.83 15.77
C GLY A 170 -8.24 7.30 15.91
N MET A 171 -7.71 6.57 14.93
CA MET A 171 -7.54 5.12 15.01
C MET A 171 -6.65 4.72 16.19
N MET A 172 -5.51 5.40 16.37
CA MET A 172 -4.58 5.12 17.48
C MET A 172 -5.22 5.43 18.83
N ALA A 173 -5.96 6.54 18.95
CA ALA A 173 -6.70 6.89 20.16
C ALA A 173 -7.80 5.85 20.48
N ALA A 174 -8.42 5.24 19.46
CA ALA A 174 -9.38 4.16 19.63
C ALA A 174 -8.73 2.78 19.90
N GLY A 175 -7.40 2.71 19.92
CA GLY A 175 -6.66 1.50 20.26
C GLY A 175 -6.30 0.60 19.07
N ALA A 176 -6.15 1.12 17.87
CA ALA A 176 -5.72 0.36 16.69
C ALA A 176 -4.38 -0.37 16.91
N GLY A 177 -3.44 0.22 17.66
CA GLY A 177 -2.14 -0.38 17.97
C GLY A 177 -2.21 -1.68 18.76
N SER A 178 -3.33 -1.95 19.47
CA SER A 178 -3.57 -3.23 20.17
C SER A 178 -4.46 -4.20 19.36
N ALA A 179 -4.92 -3.77 18.19
CA ALA A 179 -5.80 -4.52 17.29
C ALA A 179 -5.20 -4.70 15.89
N SER A 180 -3.89 -4.51 15.77
CA SER A 180 -3.14 -4.74 14.54
C SER A 180 -1.67 -5.02 14.84
N ASP A 181 -0.99 -5.66 13.91
CA ASP A 181 0.46 -5.91 13.98
C ASP A 181 1.24 -4.81 13.23
N CYS A 182 0.58 -4.04 12.37
CA CYS A 182 1.15 -2.97 11.55
C CYS A 182 0.07 -1.97 11.12
N ILE A 183 0.42 -0.69 11.02
CA ILE A 183 -0.47 0.34 10.49
C ILE A 183 -0.25 0.48 8.98
N GLY A 184 -1.31 0.29 8.20
CA GLY A 184 -1.30 0.42 6.75
C GLY A 184 -1.09 1.86 6.29
N VAL A 185 -0.32 2.03 5.24
CA VAL A 185 -0.01 3.33 4.63
C VAL A 185 -0.11 3.22 3.12
N HIS A 186 -0.76 4.19 2.45
CA HIS A 186 -0.68 4.40 1.00
C HIS A 186 0.18 5.61 0.68
N TYR A 187 0.97 5.51 -0.39
CA TYR A 187 1.76 6.60 -0.93
C TYR A 187 1.91 6.45 -2.45
N ASN A 188 1.00 7.08 -3.20
CA ASN A 188 0.91 6.94 -4.65
C ASN A 188 1.05 8.27 -5.42
N GLU A 189 1.18 9.40 -4.73
CA GLU A 189 1.25 10.73 -5.33
C GLU A 189 2.67 11.34 -5.37
N GLY A 190 3.69 10.53 -5.09
CA GLY A 190 5.07 11.00 -5.04
C GLY A 190 5.64 11.34 -6.41
N ILE A 191 6.24 12.53 -6.52
CA ILE A 191 7.06 12.96 -7.67
C ILE A 191 8.41 13.52 -7.23
N MET A 192 8.68 13.51 -5.92
CA MET A 192 9.94 13.93 -5.32
C MET A 192 10.75 12.72 -4.88
N PRO A 193 12.10 12.83 -4.82
CA PRO A 193 12.90 11.78 -4.21
C PRO A 193 12.42 11.43 -2.79
N PRO A 194 12.42 10.16 -2.38
CA PRO A 194 11.96 9.74 -1.05
C PRO A 194 12.59 10.45 0.14
N SER A 195 13.83 10.89 0.02
CA SER A 195 14.54 11.69 1.03
C SER A 195 14.17 13.17 1.04
N ALA A 196 13.45 13.65 0.01
CA ALA A 196 13.05 15.05 -0.07
C ALA A 196 11.96 15.38 0.97
N THR A 197 12.03 16.60 1.50
CA THR A 197 11.05 17.16 2.45
C THR A 197 10.43 18.48 1.96
N SER A 198 10.81 18.90 0.75
CA SER A 198 10.34 20.16 0.11
C SER A 198 10.56 20.08 -1.39
N GLY A 199 10.05 21.08 -2.13
CA GLY A 199 10.32 21.25 -3.56
C GLY A 199 9.28 20.65 -4.49
N ASP A 200 8.19 20.09 -4.00
CA ASP A 200 7.09 19.61 -4.84
C ASP A 200 6.46 20.78 -5.60
N PRO A 201 6.36 20.72 -6.95
CA PRO A 201 5.89 21.83 -7.78
C PRO A 201 4.40 22.12 -7.66
N ARG A 202 3.61 21.24 -7.02
CA ARG A 202 2.14 21.43 -6.88
C ARG A 202 1.74 22.56 -5.94
N GLY A 203 2.69 23.37 -5.50
CA GLY A 203 2.42 24.61 -4.79
C GLY A 203 2.26 24.48 -3.28
N ALA A 204 1.75 25.54 -2.74
CA ALA A 204 1.71 25.99 -1.37
C ALA A 204 1.90 24.94 -0.26
N GLY A 205 2.99 25.05 0.46
CA GLY A 205 3.11 24.56 1.82
C GLY A 205 3.62 23.16 2.03
N GLY A 206 4.03 22.43 0.98
CA GLY A 206 4.73 21.16 1.18
C GLY A 206 3.94 20.16 2.02
N HIS A 207 2.67 19.89 1.67
CA HIS A 207 1.85 18.94 2.42
C HIS A 207 2.56 17.58 2.53
N TYR A 208 2.57 16.98 3.72
CA TYR A 208 3.33 15.75 4.04
C TYR A 208 3.00 14.58 3.10
N THR A 209 1.77 14.47 2.58
CA THR A 209 1.35 13.40 1.65
C THR A 209 2.14 13.38 0.34
N ARG A 210 2.85 14.45 0.00
CA ARG A 210 3.68 14.56 -1.20
C ARG A 210 5.11 14.07 -1.01
N TYR A 211 5.47 13.70 0.23
CA TYR A 211 6.82 13.29 0.60
C TYR A 211 6.79 11.97 1.35
N PHE A 212 7.57 11.00 0.90
CA PHE A 212 7.64 9.69 1.52
C PHE A 212 8.05 9.77 3.00
N GLN A 213 9.11 10.54 3.29
CA GLN A 213 9.54 10.81 4.67
C GLN A 213 8.47 11.57 5.47
N GLY A 214 7.71 12.42 4.79
CA GLY A 214 6.58 13.16 5.38
C GLY A 214 5.49 12.22 5.89
N MET A 215 5.14 11.19 5.11
CA MET A 215 4.16 10.17 5.51
C MET A 215 4.64 9.37 6.73
N ILE A 216 5.92 8.92 6.74
CA ILE A 216 6.50 8.23 7.90
C ILE A 216 6.39 9.11 9.15
N ASN A 217 6.79 10.38 9.05
CA ASN A 217 6.77 11.31 10.18
C ASN A 217 5.34 11.61 10.67
N ALA A 218 4.39 11.82 9.75
CA ALA A 218 3.00 12.12 10.09
C ALA A 218 2.33 10.96 10.85
N TYR A 219 2.48 9.74 10.35
CA TYR A 219 1.86 8.55 10.96
C TYR A 219 2.53 8.17 12.28
N THR A 220 3.85 8.23 12.35
CA THR A 220 4.55 8.01 13.65
C THR A 220 4.24 9.10 14.66
N GLY A 221 4.10 10.35 14.22
CA GLY A 221 3.63 11.47 15.05
C GLY A 221 2.20 11.29 15.55
N ALA A 222 1.35 10.60 14.79
CA ALA A 222 0.01 10.21 15.20
C ALA A 222 -0.03 9.00 16.15
N GLY A 223 1.13 8.43 16.50
CA GLY A 223 1.27 7.33 17.48
C GLY A 223 1.43 5.94 16.85
N ALA A 224 1.52 5.84 15.52
CA ALA A 224 1.76 4.56 14.86
C ALA A 224 3.13 3.97 15.25
N GLY A 225 3.16 2.69 15.59
CA GLY A 225 4.38 1.94 15.95
C GLY A 225 5.11 1.49 14.67
N ALA A 226 4.72 0.37 14.13
CA ALA A 226 5.22 -0.17 12.86
C ALA A 226 4.34 0.27 11.70
N LEU A 227 4.96 0.62 10.57
CA LEU A 227 4.28 1.02 9.33
C LEU A 227 4.46 -0.06 8.26
N CYS A 228 3.37 -0.39 7.57
CA CYS A 228 3.35 -1.22 6.37
C CYS A 228 2.82 -0.38 5.22
N PHE A 229 3.68 -0.01 4.29
CA PHE A 229 3.25 0.60 3.04
C PHE A 229 2.61 -0.48 2.19
N THR A 230 1.28 -0.63 2.29
CA THR A 230 0.53 -1.61 1.51
C THR A 230 0.35 -1.17 0.06
N GLU A 231 0.60 0.11 -0.22
CA GLU A 231 0.84 0.65 -1.55
C GLU A 231 1.90 1.76 -1.50
N LEU A 232 2.93 1.57 -2.30
CA LEU A 232 3.95 2.59 -2.57
C LEU A 232 4.15 2.68 -4.07
N GLY A 233 3.72 3.78 -4.69
CA GLY A 233 3.78 3.98 -6.13
C GLY A 233 4.41 5.32 -6.52
N TYR A 234 5.18 5.28 -7.59
CA TYR A 234 5.71 6.44 -8.29
C TYR A 234 5.24 6.40 -9.74
N LEU A 235 4.39 7.36 -10.13
CA LEU A 235 3.75 7.36 -11.45
C LEU A 235 4.68 7.92 -12.53
N SER A 236 4.93 7.13 -13.57
CA SER A 236 5.61 7.53 -14.80
C SER A 236 4.74 7.29 -16.02
N GLY A 237 4.35 8.35 -16.72
CA GLY A 237 3.68 8.25 -18.03
C GLY A 237 4.63 7.97 -19.19
N GLU A 238 5.95 7.99 -18.96
CA GLU A 238 6.94 7.68 -19.99
C GLU A 238 6.68 6.28 -20.55
N GLU A 239 6.74 6.11 -21.88
CA GLU A 239 6.41 4.89 -22.63
C GLU A 239 4.91 4.51 -22.67
N TRP A 240 4.05 5.09 -21.83
CA TRP A 240 2.60 4.82 -21.85
C TRP A 240 1.81 5.89 -22.60
N GLY A 241 2.23 7.16 -22.51
CA GLY A 241 1.58 8.29 -23.17
C GLY A 241 1.21 9.43 -22.22
N THR A 242 0.29 10.28 -22.65
CA THR A 242 -0.14 11.44 -21.88
C THR A 242 -0.94 11.01 -20.65
N LEU A 243 -0.53 11.48 -19.49
CA LEU A 243 -1.27 11.26 -18.24
C LEU A 243 -2.55 12.09 -18.23
N PRO A 244 -3.66 11.57 -17.65
CA PRO A 244 -4.86 12.37 -17.39
C PRO A 244 -4.54 13.60 -16.52
N ALA A 245 -5.27 14.69 -16.73
CA ALA A 245 -5.00 15.98 -16.05
C ALA A 245 -4.95 15.86 -14.52
N GLY A 246 -5.79 15.01 -13.91
CA GLY A 246 -5.79 14.76 -12.46
C GLY A 246 -4.57 14.01 -11.94
N PHE A 247 -3.81 13.36 -12.84
CA PHE A 247 -2.61 12.60 -12.51
C PHE A 247 -1.31 13.23 -13.05
N LEU A 248 -1.40 14.35 -13.75
CA LEU A 248 -0.23 15.06 -14.27
C LEU A 248 0.19 16.14 -13.27
N TRP A 249 1.19 15.84 -12.48
CA TRP A 249 1.71 16.72 -11.42
C TRP A 249 3.01 17.42 -11.82
N ARG A 250 3.77 16.82 -12.76
CA ARG A 250 5.01 17.37 -13.35
C ARG A 250 5.09 16.97 -14.82
N ALA A 251 5.02 17.96 -15.72
CA ALA A 251 5.13 17.70 -17.15
C ALA A 251 6.53 17.21 -17.53
N PRO A 252 6.66 16.36 -18.58
CA PRO A 252 5.56 15.81 -19.37
C PRO A 252 4.98 14.48 -18.83
N TYR A 253 5.66 13.74 -17.94
CA TYR A 253 5.34 12.38 -17.55
C TYR A 253 5.26 12.15 -16.04
N ASN A 254 5.32 13.16 -15.21
CA ASN A 254 5.65 13.13 -13.80
C ASN A 254 7.10 12.71 -13.55
N LEU A 255 7.42 11.44 -13.74
CA LEU A 255 8.75 10.86 -13.60
C LEU A 255 9.18 10.20 -14.91
N THR A 256 10.48 10.19 -15.16
CA THR A 256 11.05 9.24 -16.11
C THR A 256 11.04 7.83 -15.53
N VAL A 257 11.14 6.81 -16.37
CA VAL A 257 11.28 5.41 -15.91
C VAL A 257 12.51 5.22 -15.04
N ALA A 258 13.61 5.94 -15.35
CA ALA A 258 14.83 5.93 -14.55
C ALA A 258 14.62 6.55 -13.15
N GLU A 259 13.92 7.68 -13.05
CA GLU A 259 13.56 8.29 -11.75
C GLU A 259 12.64 7.37 -10.95
N GLN A 260 11.61 6.75 -11.58
CA GLN A 260 10.74 5.78 -10.92
C GLN A 260 11.56 4.65 -10.31
N ALA A 261 12.46 4.04 -11.07
CA ALA A 261 13.31 2.96 -10.61
C ALA A 261 14.22 3.37 -9.45
N GLN A 262 14.83 4.57 -9.53
CA GLN A 262 15.67 5.12 -8.48
C GLN A 262 14.87 5.42 -7.21
N TYR A 263 13.68 6.04 -7.34
CA TYR A 263 12.87 6.45 -6.19
C TYR A 263 12.28 5.24 -5.46
N LEU A 264 11.92 4.17 -6.16
CA LEU A 264 11.50 2.93 -5.49
C LEU A 264 12.63 2.34 -4.64
N ALA A 265 13.85 2.28 -5.16
CA ALA A 265 15.01 1.81 -4.38
C ALA A 265 15.37 2.75 -3.22
N GLU A 266 15.29 4.07 -3.45
CA GLU A 266 15.53 5.05 -2.39
C GLU A 266 14.47 4.98 -1.29
N ALA A 267 13.20 4.72 -1.63
CA ALA A 267 12.13 4.54 -0.65
C ALA A 267 12.39 3.32 0.25
N VAL A 268 12.88 2.22 -0.31
CA VAL A 268 13.35 1.07 0.48
C VAL A 268 14.44 1.50 1.46
N ARG A 269 15.47 2.21 0.99
CA ARG A 269 16.57 2.67 1.83
C ARG A 269 16.09 3.59 2.96
N VAL A 270 15.27 4.59 2.65
CA VAL A 270 14.71 5.53 3.64
C VAL A 270 13.81 4.79 4.63
N GLY A 271 12.97 3.86 4.15
CA GLY A 271 12.10 3.03 4.98
C GLY A 271 12.89 2.20 6.00
N VAL A 272 13.92 1.48 5.54
CA VAL A 272 14.81 0.70 6.43
C VAL A 272 15.51 1.61 7.44
N GLN A 273 16.09 2.72 6.99
CA GLN A 273 16.81 3.65 7.86
C GLN A 273 15.92 4.33 8.91
N SER A 274 14.62 4.47 8.63
CA SER A 274 13.66 5.01 9.59
C SER A 274 13.49 4.13 10.83
N GLY A 275 13.75 2.82 10.73
CA GLY A 275 13.47 1.83 11.76
C GLY A 275 11.97 1.69 12.10
N ARG A 276 11.10 2.29 11.29
CA ARG A 276 9.63 2.30 11.49
C ARG A 276 8.87 1.48 10.46
N VAL A 277 9.45 1.30 9.27
CA VAL A 277 8.81 0.58 8.15
C VAL A 277 9.17 -0.90 8.23
N ARG A 278 8.13 -1.74 8.32
CA ARG A 278 8.25 -3.20 8.36
C ARG A 278 8.09 -3.83 6.98
N LEU A 279 7.18 -3.28 6.16
CA LEU A 279 6.85 -3.83 4.85
C LEU A 279 6.65 -2.68 3.85
N ILE A 280 7.17 -2.86 2.64
CA ILE A 280 6.81 -2.05 1.48
C ILE A 280 6.26 -2.98 0.40
N ILE A 281 5.06 -2.68 -0.08
CA ILE A 281 4.46 -3.26 -1.28
C ILE A 281 4.50 -2.21 -2.38
N VAL A 282 5.29 -2.47 -3.41
CA VAL A 282 5.33 -1.59 -4.59
C VAL A 282 3.99 -1.67 -5.32
N PHE A 283 3.36 -0.55 -5.53
CA PHE A 283 2.19 -0.39 -6.37
C PHE A 283 2.62 0.17 -7.73
N ASN A 284 2.72 -0.63 -8.80
CA ASN A 284 2.45 -2.06 -8.90
C ASN A 284 3.56 -2.75 -9.72
N VAL A 285 3.43 -4.07 -9.95
CA VAL A 285 4.44 -4.85 -10.69
C VAL A 285 4.14 -4.89 -12.19
N ASP A 286 2.90 -5.26 -12.58
CA ASP A 286 2.57 -5.69 -13.96
C ASP A 286 1.19 -5.24 -14.47
N PHE A 287 0.58 -4.23 -13.86
CA PHE A 287 -0.72 -3.72 -14.33
C PHE A 287 -0.59 -3.12 -15.73
N LYS A 288 -1.65 -3.28 -16.55
CA LYS A 288 -1.65 -2.87 -17.96
C LYS A 288 -2.71 -1.84 -18.30
N THR A 289 -3.59 -1.50 -17.37
CA THR A 289 -4.63 -0.49 -17.60
C THR A 289 -4.02 0.90 -17.60
N PHE A 290 -4.16 1.62 -18.72
CA PHE A 290 -3.73 3.01 -18.86
C PHE A 290 -4.85 3.82 -19.54
N GLY A 291 -5.44 4.76 -18.82
CA GLY A 291 -6.59 5.56 -19.25
C GLY A 291 -6.89 6.60 -18.18
N ASP A 292 -8.16 6.82 -17.87
CA ASP A 292 -8.61 7.76 -16.83
C ASP A 292 -8.01 7.45 -15.45
N ASP A 293 -7.72 6.16 -15.20
CA ASP A 293 -6.91 5.69 -14.08
C ASP A 293 -5.62 5.04 -14.65
N PRO A 294 -4.46 5.75 -14.61
CA PRO A 294 -3.25 5.32 -15.29
C PRO A 294 -2.43 4.31 -14.46
N GLN A 295 -3.05 3.23 -13.98
CA GLN A 295 -2.41 2.24 -13.10
C GLN A 295 -1.14 1.60 -13.70
N ALA A 296 -1.12 1.39 -15.03
CA ALA A 296 0.05 0.87 -15.72
C ALA A 296 1.26 1.82 -15.67
N GLY A 297 1.05 3.12 -15.47
CA GLY A 297 2.14 4.09 -15.29
C GLY A 297 2.94 3.86 -14.01
N TYR A 298 2.37 3.19 -13.02
CA TYR A 298 3.08 2.76 -11.80
C TYR A 298 3.83 1.44 -11.99
N ALA A 299 3.52 0.66 -13.03
CA ALA A 299 4.06 -0.68 -13.19
C ALA A 299 5.58 -0.69 -13.34
N MET A 300 6.22 -1.61 -12.58
CA MET A 300 7.66 -1.84 -12.68
C MET A 300 8.05 -2.47 -14.02
N ILE A 301 7.23 -3.43 -14.50
CA ILE A 301 7.40 -4.07 -15.81
C ILE A 301 6.80 -3.14 -16.85
N ARG A 302 7.65 -2.62 -17.72
CA ARG A 302 7.29 -1.63 -18.74
C ARG A 302 6.67 -2.28 -19.98
N PRO A 303 6.03 -1.52 -20.91
CA PRO A 303 5.38 -2.08 -22.10
C PRO A 303 6.27 -2.96 -22.97
N ASN A 304 7.57 -2.64 -23.03
CA ASN A 304 8.58 -3.39 -23.77
C ASN A 304 9.11 -4.64 -23.05
N GLY A 305 8.59 -4.95 -21.85
CA GLY A 305 9.01 -6.07 -21.00
C GLY A 305 10.24 -5.77 -20.14
N SER A 306 10.85 -4.59 -20.23
CA SER A 306 11.96 -4.22 -19.34
C SER A 306 11.48 -3.93 -17.92
N CYS A 307 12.38 -4.06 -16.94
CA CYS A 307 12.10 -3.73 -15.54
C CYS A 307 13.30 -3.01 -14.90
N PRO A 308 13.53 -1.72 -15.20
CA PRO A 308 14.62 -0.98 -14.56
C PRO A 308 14.51 -0.92 -13.03
N ALA A 309 13.30 -0.86 -12.49
CA ALA A 309 13.05 -0.91 -11.05
C ALA A 309 13.47 -2.25 -10.42
N CYS A 310 13.37 -3.36 -11.16
CA CYS A 310 13.82 -4.66 -10.65
C CYS A 310 15.32 -4.64 -10.35
N GLU A 311 16.12 -4.01 -11.21
CA GLU A 311 17.55 -3.90 -11.05
C GLU A 311 17.94 -3.03 -9.86
N THR A 312 17.32 -1.84 -9.72
CA THR A 312 17.64 -0.93 -8.61
C THR A 312 17.16 -1.48 -7.26
N LEU A 313 16.02 -2.17 -7.23
CA LEU A 313 15.54 -2.85 -6.02
C LEU A 313 16.45 -4.01 -5.63
N ARG A 314 16.87 -4.85 -6.58
CA ARG A 314 17.85 -5.90 -6.34
C ARG A 314 19.11 -5.36 -5.68
N GLN A 315 19.68 -4.29 -6.24
CA GLN A 315 20.90 -3.65 -5.73
C GLN A 315 20.70 -3.14 -4.29
N VAL A 316 19.61 -2.42 -4.01
CA VAL A 316 19.38 -1.89 -2.66
C VAL A 316 19.12 -2.99 -1.64
N MET A 317 18.51 -4.09 -2.04
CA MET A 317 18.30 -5.27 -1.18
C MET A 317 19.58 -6.12 -0.98
N GLY A 318 20.67 -5.80 -1.67
CA GLY A 318 21.97 -6.47 -1.52
C GLY A 318 22.03 -7.88 -2.14
N GLN A 319 21.28 -8.10 -3.24
CA GLN A 319 21.19 -9.39 -3.92
C GLN A 319 21.90 -9.40 -5.27
#